data_7b0e4bdde6d59f6bdacc80d1e60f0209
#
_entry.id   7b0e4bdde6d59f6bdacc80d1e60f0209
#
_cell.length_a   1.000
_cell.length_b   1.000
_cell.length_c   1.000
_cell.angle_alpha   90.00
_cell.angle_beta   90.00
_cell.angle_gamma   90.00
#
_symmetry.space_group_name_H-M   'P 1'
#
loop_
_entity.id
_entity.type
_entity.pdbx_description
1 polymer ?
#
loop_
_entity_poly.entity_id
_entity_poly.type
_entity_poly.pdbx_seq_one_letter_code
_entity_poly.pdbx_strand_id
1 'polypeptide(L)'
;MKDTKIMIIGTGGTIAGTGNGSSALTEYRAGSIGIDDLMQAVPALNEYGPFESVQFSNIDSSEMSPYRWVRLALLVNEVAERDDIGGIVITHGTDTMEETAYFLQLTVHTKKPVVMTGSMRPATALSADGPVNLLQAVQVARSESAIHQGVLVVMNGYIDSGREVAKLHTTDVATFGNAQLGHMGCIQNGKAYFYYTPCRKHTSDSEFILREEVELPQVGIVNLYGGMDTEILTMVASRSQGLIVGGFGHGTLPQAVRDRLKKITIPKV
;
A
#
# COMPACT_ATOMS: atom_id res chain seq x y z
N MET A 1 -21.02 13.15 0.90
CA MET A 1 -20.29 12.28 -0.04
C MET A 1 -21.18 11.58 -1.10
N LYS A 2 -22.50 11.64 -1.02
CA LYS A 2 -23.38 10.97 -2.03
C LYS A 2 -23.30 11.58 -3.44
N ASP A 3 -22.98 12.87 -3.55
CA ASP A 3 -22.98 13.59 -4.84
C ASP A 3 -21.57 13.69 -5.48
N THR A 4 -20.52 13.20 -4.81
CA THR A 4 -19.17 13.19 -5.33
C THR A 4 -18.81 11.84 -5.97
N LYS A 5 -17.83 11.83 -6.88
CA LYS A 5 -17.30 10.61 -7.47
C LYS A 5 -16.30 9.93 -6.55
N ILE A 6 -16.13 8.63 -6.70
CA ILE A 6 -14.93 7.91 -6.23
C ILE A 6 -13.99 7.76 -7.43
N MET A 7 -12.74 8.19 -7.26
CA MET A 7 -11.68 7.91 -8.22
C MET A 7 -11.12 6.51 -7.95
N ILE A 8 -11.03 5.68 -8.98
CA ILE A 8 -10.42 4.34 -8.90
C ILE A 8 -9.14 4.33 -9.73
N ILE A 9 -8.00 4.12 -9.08
CA ILE A 9 -6.67 4.12 -9.70
C ILE A 9 -6.18 2.68 -9.81
N GLY A 10 -5.97 2.19 -11.03
CA GLY A 10 -5.42 0.87 -11.31
C GLY A 10 -3.90 0.90 -11.38
N THR A 11 -3.19 0.08 -10.59
CA THR A 11 -1.74 -0.08 -10.71
C THR A 11 -1.29 -1.45 -11.22
N GLY A 12 -2.23 -2.40 -11.35
CA GLY A 12 -1.97 -3.80 -11.73
C GLY A 12 -2.09 -4.76 -10.55
N GLY A 13 -1.13 -5.65 -10.40
CA GLY A 13 -1.09 -6.67 -9.35
C GLY A 13 -1.97 -7.89 -9.63
N THR A 14 -2.08 -8.77 -8.63
CA THR A 14 -2.83 -10.04 -8.68
C THR A 14 -4.31 -9.84 -8.93
N ILE A 15 -4.91 -8.77 -8.40
CA ILE A 15 -6.33 -8.45 -8.60
C ILE A 15 -6.68 -8.26 -10.08
N ALA A 16 -5.70 -7.79 -10.87
CA ALA A 16 -5.76 -7.65 -12.32
C ALA A 16 -5.07 -8.83 -13.04
N GLY A 17 -4.80 -9.92 -12.34
CA GLY A 17 -4.07 -11.07 -12.85
C GLY A 17 -4.96 -12.13 -13.45
N THR A 18 -4.45 -12.82 -14.48
CA THR A 18 -5.10 -13.98 -15.11
C THR A 18 -4.21 -15.20 -15.06
N GLY A 19 -4.75 -16.31 -14.58
CA GLY A 19 -4.10 -17.62 -14.55
C GLY A 19 -4.63 -18.58 -15.64
N ASN A 20 -3.91 -19.65 -15.88
CA ASN A 20 -4.28 -20.68 -16.83
C ASN A 20 -5.31 -21.67 -16.23
N GLY A 21 -6.50 -21.15 -15.90
CA GLY A 21 -7.62 -21.92 -15.35
C GLY A 21 -7.95 -21.58 -13.90
N SER A 22 -9.12 -22.03 -13.45
CA SER A 22 -9.69 -21.66 -12.14
C SER A 22 -8.94 -22.26 -10.93
N SER A 23 -8.14 -23.29 -11.12
CA SER A 23 -7.28 -23.91 -10.09
C SER A 23 -5.90 -23.26 -9.95
N ALA A 24 -5.51 -22.38 -10.88
CA ALA A 24 -4.23 -21.66 -10.83
C ALA A 24 -4.32 -20.52 -9.81
N LEU A 25 -3.89 -20.78 -8.57
CA LEU A 25 -3.94 -19.81 -7.47
C LEU A 25 -2.66 -18.97 -7.35
N THR A 26 -1.52 -19.50 -7.78
CA THR A 26 -0.19 -18.88 -7.63
C THR A 26 0.55 -18.73 -8.97
N GLU A 27 0.11 -19.41 -10.02
CA GLU A 27 0.67 -19.28 -11.37
C GLU A 27 -0.25 -18.41 -12.23
N TYR A 28 0.05 -17.14 -12.32
CA TYR A 28 -0.74 -16.16 -13.08
C TYR A 28 0.14 -15.04 -13.62
N ARG A 29 -0.39 -14.31 -14.60
CA ARG A 29 0.21 -13.07 -15.11
C ARG A 29 -0.47 -11.88 -14.44
N ALA A 30 0.27 -11.15 -13.61
CA ALA A 30 -0.21 -9.93 -12.96
C ALA A 30 -0.51 -8.81 -13.99
N GLY A 31 -1.44 -7.91 -13.67
CA GLY A 31 -1.72 -6.73 -14.48
C GLY A 31 -2.27 -7.01 -15.88
N SER A 32 -2.96 -8.13 -16.09
CA SER A 32 -3.50 -8.51 -17.42
C SER A 32 -4.85 -7.86 -17.73
N ILE A 33 -5.57 -7.38 -16.72
CA ILE A 33 -6.92 -6.81 -16.82
C ILE A 33 -6.85 -5.33 -16.51
N GLY A 34 -7.52 -4.49 -17.31
CA GLY A 34 -7.64 -3.06 -17.07
C GLY A 34 -8.59 -2.74 -15.91
N ILE A 35 -8.46 -1.52 -15.34
CA ILE A 35 -9.29 -1.11 -14.20
C ILE A 35 -10.78 -1.07 -14.57
N ASP A 36 -11.12 -0.66 -15.75
CA ASP A 36 -12.51 -0.59 -16.20
C ASP A 36 -13.14 -1.98 -16.31
N ASP A 37 -12.39 -2.98 -16.81
CA ASP A 37 -12.85 -4.36 -16.88
C ASP A 37 -13.01 -4.97 -15.48
N LEU A 38 -12.09 -4.64 -14.53
CA LEU A 38 -12.22 -5.04 -13.13
C LEU A 38 -13.49 -4.47 -12.49
N MET A 39 -13.79 -3.22 -12.75
CA MET A 39 -15.02 -2.58 -12.25
C MET A 39 -16.27 -3.22 -12.82
N GLN A 40 -16.28 -3.49 -14.14
CA GLN A 40 -17.40 -4.15 -14.82
C GLN A 40 -17.65 -5.57 -14.29
N ALA A 41 -16.60 -6.27 -13.86
CA ALA A 41 -16.70 -7.60 -13.26
C ALA A 41 -17.36 -7.59 -11.86
N VAL A 42 -17.64 -6.40 -11.27
CA VAL A 42 -18.26 -6.24 -9.95
C VAL A 42 -19.52 -5.39 -10.04
N PRO A 43 -20.68 -5.91 -10.53
CA PRO A 43 -21.90 -5.14 -10.73
C PRO A 43 -22.43 -4.44 -9.48
N ALA A 44 -22.13 -4.97 -8.28
CA ALA A 44 -22.49 -4.37 -7.00
C ALA A 44 -21.89 -2.97 -6.78
N LEU A 45 -20.84 -2.60 -7.50
CA LEU A 45 -20.27 -1.26 -7.47
C LEU A 45 -21.27 -0.20 -7.94
N ASN A 46 -22.21 -0.53 -8.82
CA ASN A 46 -23.20 0.43 -9.35
C ASN A 46 -24.04 1.11 -8.24
N GLU A 47 -24.15 0.49 -7.08
CA GLU A 47 -24.86 1.07 -5.93
C GLU A 47 -24.08 2.20 -5.24
N TYR A 48 -22.76 2.29 -5.53
CA TYR A 48 -21.83 3.20 -4.85
C TYR A 48 -21.27 4.30 -5.77
N GLY A 49 -21.70 4.35 -7.04
CA GLY A 49 -21.27 5.40 -7.98
C GLY A 49 -21.74 6.81 -7.61
N PRO A 50 -21.36 7.84 -8.36
CA PRO A 50 -20.60 7.75 -9.62
C PRO A 50 -19.11 7.52 -9.40
N PHE A 51 -18.45 6.96 -10.45
CA PHE A 51 -17.02 6.66 -10.49
C PHE A 51 -16.31 7.43 -11.60
N GLU A 52 -15.01 7.58 -11.41
CA GLU A 52 -14.04 7.91 -12.43
C GLU A 52 -12.85 6.97 -12.25
N SER A 53 -12.23 6.52 -13.33
CA SER A 53 -11.13 5.57 -13.27
C SER A 53 -9.92 6.07 -14.05
N VAL A 54 -8.73 5.66 -13.62
CA VAL A 54 -7.49 5.88 -14.33
C VAL A 54 -6.56 4.68 -14.18
N GLN A 55 -6.01 4.22 -15.31
CA GLN A 55 -4.96 3.20 -15.29
C GLN A 55 -3.60 3.89 -15.14
N PHE A 56 -3.04 3.87 -13.93
CA PHE A 56 -1.72 4.43 -13.64
C PHE A 56 -0.61 3.55 -14.18
N SER A 57 -0.71 2.24 -13.96
CA SER A 57 0.23 1.24 -14.46
C SER A 57 -0.44 -0.13 -14.51
N ASN A 58 0.23 -1.10 -15.10
CA ASN A 58 -0.25 -2.49 -15.19
C ASN A 58 0.91 -3.46 -14.91
N ILE A 59 1.46 -3.36 -13.70
CA ILE A 59 2.68 -4.07 -13.30
C ILE A 59 2.41 -5.07 -12.18
N ASP A 60 3.33 -6.01 -12.00
CA ASP A 60 3.50 -6.70 -10.74
C ASP A 60 4.04 -5.72 -9.70
N SER A 61 3.60 -5.82 -8.44
CA SER A 61 4.03 -4.86 -7.41
C SER A 61 5.51 -4.96 -7.05
N SER A 62 6.16 -6.07 -7.33
CA SER A 62 7.61 -6.21 -7.23
C SER A 62 8.39 -5.23 -8.12
N GLU A 63 7.74 -4.70 -9.17
CA GLU A 63 8.28 -3.68 -10.07
C GLU A 63 8.04 -2.23 -9.60
N MET A 64 7.46 -2.05 -8.40
CA MET A 64 7.35 -0.70 -7.80
C MET A 64 8.75 -0.13 -7.53
N SER A 65 8.85 1.18 -7.67
CA SER A 65 10.11 1.89 -7.52
C SER A 65 9.89 3.27 -6.91
N PRO A 66 10.94 3.92 -6.36
CA PRO A 66 10.86 5.29 -5.84
C PRO A 66 10.24 6.27 -6.84
N TYR A 67 10.59 6.17 -8.11
CA TYR A 67 10.00 7.00 -9.17
C TYR A 67 8.48 6.79 -9.29
N ARG A 68 8.02 5.51 -9.29
CA ARG A 68 6.59 5.20 -9.39
C ARG A 68 5.82 5.63 -8.15
N TRP A 69 6.41 5.48 -6.96
CA TRP A 69 5.77 5.98 -5.72
C TRP A 69 5.57 7.49 -5.75
N VAL A 70 6.57 8.26 -6.18
CA VAL A 70 6.45 9.74 -6.32
C VAL A 70 5.34 10.08 -7.31
N ARG A 71 5.33 9.44 -8.49
CA ARG A 71 4.32 9.70 -9.52
C ARG A 71 2.90 9.33 -9.06
N LEU A 72 2.75 8.22 -8.33
CA LEU A 72 1.46 7.82 -7.77
C LEU A 72 0.98 8.81 -6.70
N ALA A 73 1.85 9.23 -5.80
CA ALA A 73 1.50 10.21 -4.76
C ALA A 73 1.11 11.58 -5.36
N LEU A 74 1.81 12.05 -6.40
CA LEU A 74 1.46 13.28 -7.10
C LEU A 74 0.09 13.17 -7.78
N LEU A 75 -0.21 12.04 -8.44
CA LEU A 75 -1.53 11.80 -9.02
C LEU A 75 -2.63 11.78 -7.94
N VAL A 76 -2.37 11.11 -6.81
CA VAL A 76 -3.34 11.06 -5.69
C VAL A 76 -3.57 12.46 -5.12
N ASN A 77 -2.53 13.28 -4.98
CA ASN A 77 -2.66 14.67 -4.52
C ASN A 77 -3.47 15.53 -5.52
N GLU A 78 -3.18 15.46 -6.81
CA GLU A 78 -3.92 16.15 -7.88
C GLU A 78 -5.41 15.78 -7.84
N VAL A 79 -5.71 14.48 -7.80
CA VAL A 79 -7.09 13.98 -7.70
C VAL A 79 -7.77 14.44 -6.42
N ALA A 80 -7.04 14.46 -5.31
CA ALA A 80 -7.59 14.85 -4.01
C ALA A 80 -7.95 16.35 -3.91
N GLU A 81 -7.33 17.22 -4.72
CA GLU A 81 -7.68 18.64 -4.81
C GLU A 81 -9.03 18.88 -5.50
N ARG A 82 -9.52 17.96 -6.30
CA ARG A 82 -10.77 18.09 -7.06
C ARG A 82 -11.99 18.02 -6.13
N ASP A 83 -12.86 19.02 -6.18
CA ASP A 83 -14.08 19.08 -5.37
C ASP A 83 -15.13 18.02 -5.74
N ASP A 84 -15.14 17.54 -6.99
CA ASP A 84 -16.06 16.52 -7.47
C ASP A 84 -15.66 15.09 -7.04
N ILE A 85 -14.47 14.89 -6.44
CA ILE A 85 -14.00 13.61 -5.89
C ILE A 85 -14.18 13.59 -4.37
N GLY A 86 -14.89 12.57 -3.87
CA GLY A 86 -15.13 12.38 -2.44
C GLY A 86 -14.24 11.35 -1.76
N GLY A 87 -13.59 10.48 -2.54
CA GLY A 87 -12.68 9.45 -2.05
C GLY A 87 -11.89 8.81 -3.19
N ILE A 88 -10.82 8.12 -2.84
CA ILE A 88 -9.88 7.51 -3.80
C ILE A 88 -9.70 6.05 -3.42
N VAL A 89 -9.80 5.15 -4.39
CA VAL A 89 -9.48 3.72 -4.26
C VAL A 89 -8.32 3.39 -5.18
N ILE A 90 -7.32 2.67 -4.68
CA ILE A 90 -6.15 2.25 -5.44
C ILE A 90 -6.08 0.73 -5.43
N THR A 91 -6.18 0.08 -6.61
CA THR A 91 -5.92 -1.35 -6.72
C THR A 91 -4.43 -1.58 -6.90
N HIS A 92 -3.84 -2.48 -6.11
CA HIS A 92 -2.40 -2.68 -6.04
C HIS A 92 -2.04 -4.16 -5.86
N GLY A 93 -0.86 -4.56 -6.30
CA GLY A 93 -0.33 -5.89 -6.00
C GLY A 93 0.14 -5.98 -4.54
N THR A 94 0.05 -7.17 -3.96
CA THR A 94 0.19 -7.35 -2.51
C THR A 94 1.62 -7.35 -1.98
N ASP A 95 2.64 -7.58 -2.82
CA ASP A 95 4.02 -7.75 -2.35
C ASP A 95 4.66 -6.46 -1.82
N THR A 96 4.31 -5.31 -2.40
CA THR A 96 4.81 -4.00 -1.94
C THR A 96 3.67 -3.05 -1.51
N MET A 97 2.47 -3.60 -1.28
CA MET A 97 1.32 -2.79 -0.86
C MET A 97 1.59 -2.04 0.44
N GLU A 98 2.20 -2.69 1.43
CA GLU A 98 2.54 -2.08 2.72
C GLU A 98 3.51 -0.91 2.57
N GLU A 99 4.50 -1.03 1.69
CA GLU A 99 5.47 0.04 1.40
C GLU A 99 4.80 1.21 0.68
N THR A 100 3.99 0.91 -0.35
CA THR A 100 3.23 1.93 -1.09
C THR A 100 2.25 2.65 -0.17
N ALA A 101 1.53 1.91 0.69
CA ALA A 101 0.58 2.48 1.64
C ALA A 101 1.29 3.43 2.63
N TYR A 102 2.45 3.02 3.16
CA TYR A 102 3.23 3.86 4.06
C TYR A 102 3.80 5.10 3.37
N PHE A 103 4.28 4.95 2.13
CA PHE A 103 4.75 6.09 1.35
C PHE A 103 3.64 7.11 1.12
N LEU A 104 2.45 6.67 0.68
CA LEU A 104 1.29 7.54 0.49
C LEU A 104 0.81 8.15 1.82
N GLN A 105 0.85 7.39 2.92
CA GLN A 105 0.52 7.87 4.26
C GLN A 105 1.33 9.11 4.67
N LEU A 106 2.58 9.19 4.21
CA LEU A 106 3.49 10.29 4.50
C LEU A 106 3.45 11.44 3.49
N THR A 107 2.99 11.20 2.26
CA THR A 107 3.21 12.14 1.14
C THR A 107 1.94 12.63 0.45
N VAL A 108 0.78 12.07 0.81
CA VAL A 108 -0.52 12.55 0.32
C VAL A 108 -1.09 13.58 1.29
N HIS A 109 -1.55 14.73 0.76
CA HIS A 109 -2.06 15.84 1.56
C HIS A 109 -3.57 16.01 1.41
N THR A 110 -4.35 15.10 2.02
CA THR A 110 -5.80 15.17 1.99
C THR A 110 -6.44 14.62 3.26
N LYS A 111 -7.67 15.06 3.54
CA LYS A 111 -8.55 14.44 4.53
C LYS A 111 -9.53 13.45 3.91
N LYS A 112 -9.64 13.44 2.56
CA LYS A 112 -10.50 12.50 1.85
C LYS A 112 -10.01 11.06 2.08
N PRO A 113 -10.91 10.07 2.13
CA PRO A 113 -10.51 8.67 2.21
C PRO A 113 -9.62 8.27 1.04
N VAL A 114 -8.47 7.69 1.32
CA VAL A 114 -7.56 7.05 0.36
C VAL A 114 -7.44 5.60 0.77
N VAL A 115 -7.97 4.69 -0.05
CA VAL A 115 -8.12 3.28 0.28
C VAL A 115 -7.38 2.43 -0.73
N MET A 116 -6.43 1.64 -0.29
CA MET A 116 -5.73 0.65 -1.10
C MET A 116 -6.38 -0.73 -0.93
N THR A 117 -6.39 -1.49 -2.00
CA THR A 117 -6.86 -2.87 -2.00
C THR A 117 -6.14 -3.70 -3.05
N GLY A 118 -6.29 -5.01 -2.96
CA GLY A 118 -5.71 -5.97 -3.89
C GLY A 118 -6.38 -7.32 -3.79
N SER A 119 -5.70 -8.36 -4.24
CA SER A 119 -6.13 -9.74 -4.01
C SER A 119 -4.95 -10.68 -3.85
N MET A 120 -5.18 -11.79 -3.15
CA MET A 120 -4.21 -12.88 -3.02
C MET A 120 -4.40 -13.93 -4.12
N ARG A 121 -5.57 -13.94 -4.76
CA ARG A 121 -5.92 -14.85 -5.85
C ARG A 121 -6.16 -14.08 -7.14
N PRO A 122 -5.73 -14.60 -8.30
CA PRO A 122 -5.99 -13.95 -9.59
C PRO A 122 -7.49 -13.91 -9.91
N ALA A 123 -7.90 -12.98 -10.75
CA ALA A 123 -9.31 -12.78 -11.11
C ALA A 123 -9.98 -14.04 -11.70
N THR A 124 -9.20 -14.93 -12.35
CA THR A 124 -9.67 -16.18 -12.94
C THR A 124 -9.78 -17.35 -11.94
N ALA A 125 -9.30 -17.18 -10.72
CA ALA A 125 -9.29 -18.26 -9.74
C ALA A 125 -10.68 -18.58 -9.22
N LEU A 126 -10.92 -19.86 -8.89
CA LEU A 126 -12.07 -20.25 -8.08
C LEU A 126 -11.98 -19.58 -6.71
N SER A 127 -13.01 -18.88 -6.29
CA SER A 127 -13.02 -18.06 -5.06
C SER A 127 -12.01 -16.91 -5.10
N ALA A 128 -11.88 -16.19 -6.24
CA ALA A 128 -11.13 -14.96 -6.31
C ALA A 128 -11.63 -13.96 -5.26
N ASP A 129 -10.69 -13.38 -4.49
CA ASP A 129 -10.99 -12.43 -3.42
C ASP A 129 -11.03 -10.97 -3.90
N GLY A 130 -10.52 -10.68 -5.09
CA GLY A 130 -10.47 -9.34 -5.67
C GLY A 130 -11.80 -8.62 -5.76
N PRO A 131 -12.88 -9.24 -6.29
CA PRO A 131 -14.18 -8.60 -6.42
C PRO A 131 -14.75 -8.08 -5.10
N VAL A 132 -14.72 -8.87 -4.04
CA VAL A 132 -15.23 -8.45 -2.72
C VAL A 132 -14.32 -7.41 -2.08
N ASN A 133 -13.00 -7.53 -2.24
CA ASN A 133 -12.05 -6.55 -1.72
C ASN A 133 -12.23 -5.18 -2.40
N LEU A 134 -12.43 -5.13 -3.72
CA LEU A 134 -12.70 -3.89 -4.45
C LEU A 134 -14.01 -3.24 -3.99
N LEU A 135 -15.09 -4.04 -3.86
CA LEU A 135 -16.36 -3.54 -3.34
C LEU A 135 -16.21 -2.95 -1.93
N GLN A 136 -15.53 -3.65 -1.04
CA GLN A 136 -15.30 -3.22 0.33
C GLN A 136 -14.42 -1.95 0.40
N ALA A 137 -13.41 -1.85 -0.44
CA ALA A 137 -12.60 -0.63 -0.54
C ALA A 137 -13.43 0.59 -0.95
N VAL A 138 -14.34 0.43 -1.91
CA VAL A 138 -15.29 1.48 -2.32
C VAL A 138 -16.27 1.83 -1.20
N GLN A 139 -16.80 0.85 -0.46
CA GLN A 139 -17.66 1.08 0.70
C GLN A 139 -16.96 1.90 1.78
N VAL A 140 -15.69 1.60 2.07
CA VAL A 140 -14.87 2.37 3.00
C VAL A 140 -14.61 3.78 2.45
N ALA A 141 -14.25 3.92 1.18
CA ALA A 141 -14.02 5.22 0.55
C ALA A 141 -15.27 6.12 0.52
N ARG A 142 -16.48 5.54 0.59
CA ARG A 142 -17.77 6.26 0.72
C ARG A 142 -18.14 6.58 2.16
N SER A 143 -17.47 5.98 3.14
CA SER A 143 -17.81 6.15 4.55
C SER A 143 -17.31 7.49 5.11
N GLU A 144 -18.19 8.24 5.75
CA GLU A 144 -17.81 9.47 6.46
C GLU A 144 -16.83 9.17 7.61
N SER A 145 -16.91 7.99 8.22
CA SER A 145 -15.99 7.56 9.27
C SER A 145 -14.58 7.31 8.78
N ALA A 146 -14.36 7.20 7.46
CA ALA A 146 -13.03 7.07 6.86
C ALA A 146 -12.34 8.42 6.56
N ILE A 147 -13.05 9.54 6.72
CA ILE A 147 -12.48 10.88 6.55
C ILE A 147 -11.41 11.10 7.61
N HIS A 148 -10.23 11.59 7.18
CA HIS A 148 -9.09 11.89 8.05
C HIS A 148 -8.57 10.68 8.85
N GLN A 149 -8.67 9.47 8.28
CA GLN A 149 -8.11 8.26 8.86
C GLN A 149 -6.74 7.88 8.24
N GLY A 150 -6.20 8.74 7.37
CA GLY A 150 -4.97 8.45 6.63
C GLY A 150 -5.23 7.55 5.42
N VAL A 151 -4.17 6.92 4.94
CA VAL A 151 -4.26 5.88 3.92
C VAL A 151 -4.65 4.57 4.59
N LEU A 152 -5.66 3.91 4.04
CA LEU A 152 -6.22 2.66 4.55
C LEU A 152 -5.90 1.52 3.59
N VAL A 153 -5.66 0.33 4.12
CA VAL A 153 -5.60 -0.91 3.35
C VAL A 153 -6.82 -1.75 3.72
N VAL A 154 -7.59 -2.13 2.71
CA VAL A 154 -8.82 -2.92 2.89
C VAL A 154 -8.66 -4.25 2.18
N MET A 155 -8.60 -5.32 2.95
CA MET A 155 -8.44 -6.69 2.48
C MET A 155 -9.21 -7.65 3.39
N ASN A 156 -9.87 -8.65 2.80
CA ASN A 156 -10.53 -9.74 3.52
C ASN A 156 -11.51 -9.28 4.63
N GLY A 157 -12.23 -8.16 4.41
CA GLY A 157 -13.20 -7.63 5.37
C GLY A 157 -12.61 -6.79 6.51
N TYR A 158 -11.29 -6.58 6.53
CA TYR A 158 -10.61 -5.78 7.53
C TYR A 158 -10.11 -4.45 6.95
N ILE A 159 -9.97 -3.49 7.85
CA ILE A 159 -9.44 -2.15 7.57
C ILE A 159 -8.17 -2.00 8.40
N ASP A 160 -7.06 -1.72 7.75
CA ASP A 160 -5.77 -1.50 8.37
C ASP A 160 -5.21 -0.12 8.02
N SER A 161 -4.42 0.46 8.92
CA SER A 161 -3.70 1.71 8.65
C SER A 161 -2.53 1.46 7.71
N GLY A 162 -2.36 2.31 6.71
CA GLY A 162 -1.22 2.26 5.79
C GLY A 162 0.14 2.44 6.47
N ARG A 163 0.16 2.87 7.75
CA ARG A 163 1.39 2.99 8.53
C ARG A 163 1.84 1.69 9.15
N GLU A 164 0.91 0.90 9.67
CA GLU A 164 1.20 -0.26 10.51
C GLU A 164 0.91 -1.60 9.83
N VAL A 165 0.22 -1.59 8.69
CA VAL A 165 -0.12 -2.82 7.97
C VAL A 165 1.12 -3.52 7.45
N ALA A 166 1.14 -4.85 7.54
CA ALA A 166 2.17 -5.69 6.95
C ALA A 166 1.57 -6.94 6.31
N LYS A 167 2.23 -7.46 5.27
CA LYS A 167 1.92 -8.75 4.66
C LYS A 167 2.53 -9.85 5.51
N LEU A 168 1.70 -10.53 6.30
CA LEU A 168 2.13 -11.52 7.29
C LEU A 168 2.21 -12.95 6.75
N HIS A 169 1.61 -13.21 5.59
CA HIS A 169 1.56 -14.52 4.97
C HIS A 169 1.71 -14.42 3.44
N THR A 170 2.26 -15.44 2.80
CA THR A 170 2.57 -15.41 1.36
C THR A 170 1.40 -15.79 0.47
N THR A 171 0.42 -16.56 0.94
CA THR A 171 -0.66 -17.13 0.12
C THR A 171 -2.06 -17.03 0.74
N ASP A 172 -2.17 -16.81 2.06
CA ASP A 172 -3.47 -16.70 2.73
C ASP A 172 -4.20 -15.43 2.29
N VAL A 173 -5.51 -15.50 2.12
CA VAL A 173 -6.34 -14.31 1.85
C VAL A 173 -6.40 -13.37 3.05
N ALA A 174 -6.28 -13.89 4.28
CA ALA A 174 -6.16 -13.14 5.53
C ALA A 174 -4.69 -12.76 5.81
N THR A 175 -3.98 -12.26 4.80
CA THR A 175 -2.53 -12.04 4.88
C THR A 175 -2.09 -10.71 5.46
N PHE A 176 -2.94 -9.67 5.37
CA PHE A 176 -2.62 -8.34 5.88
C PHE A 176 -3.10 -8.18 7.31
N GLY A 177 -2.32 -7.47 8.10
CA GLY A 177 -2.66 -7.17 9.48
C GLY A 177 -1.56 -6.39 10.19
N ASN A 178 -1.78 -6.13 11.46
CA ASN A 178 -0.84 -5.46 12.36
C ASN A 178 -0.67 -6.30 13.61
N ALA A 179 0.51 -6.86 13.82
CA ALA A 179 0.81 -7.74 14.95
C ALA A 179 0.76 -7.04 16.33
N GLN A 180 0.89 -5.71 16.36
CA GLN A 180 0.94 -4.95 17.63
C GLN A 180 -0.43 -4.39 18.03
N LEU A 181 -1.16 -3.79 17.08
CA LEU A 181 -2.41 -3.06 17.34
C LEU A 181 -3.66 -3.82 16.89
N GLY A 182 -3.49 -4.89 16.10
CA GLY A 182 -4.59 -5.55 15.41
C GLY A 182 -5.16 -4.68 14.28
N HIS A 183 -6.26 -5.12 13.68
CA HIS A 183 -6.94 -4.38 12.64
C HIS A 183 -7.52 -3.07 13.17
N MET A 184 -7.42 -2.00 12.38
CA MET A 184 -7.99 -0.69 12.70
C MET A 184 -9.51 -0.69 12.68
N GLY A 185 -10.11 -1.59 11.91
CA GLY A 185 -11.55 -1.72 11.77
C GLY A 185 -11.95 -2.93 10.93
N CYS A 186 -13.23 -3.03 10.65
CA CYS A 186 -13.80 -4.07 9.79
C CYS A 186 -14.96 -3.55 8.97
N ILE A 187 -15.36 -4.32 7.95
CA ILE A 187 -16.55 -4.06 7.15
C ILE A 187 -17.59 -5.14 7.47
N GLN A 188 -18.79 -4.73 7.88
CA GLN A 188 -19.91 -5.60 8.12
C GLN A 188 -21.15 -5.06 7.41
N ASN A 189 -21.81 -5.88 6.60
CA ASN A 189 -22.99 -5.50 5.83
C ASN A 189 -22.83 -4.19 5.05
N GLY A 190 -21.68 -4.01 4.40
CA GLY A 190 -21.37 -2.82 3.61
C GLY A 190 -21.05 -1.56 4.40
N LYS A 191 -20.89 -1.64 5.72
CA LYS A 191 -20.55 -0.51 6.60
C LYS A 191 -19.18 -0.69 7.20
N ALA A 192 -18.39 0.40 7.20
CA ALA A 192 -17.10 0.47 7.87
C ALA A 192 -17.28 0.77 9.37
N TYR A 193 -16.60 -0.02 10.19
CA TYR A 193 -16.53 0.16 11.65
C TYR A 193 -15.07 0.30 12.05
N PHE A 194 -14.72 1.44 12.65
CA PHE A 194 -13.37 1.72 13.15
C PHE A 194 -13.32 1.51 14.66
N TYR A 195 -12.28 0.81 15.13
CA TYR A 195 -12.03 0.55 16.55
C TYR A 195 -11.15 1.63 17.18
N TYR A 196 -10.25 2.21 16.40
CA TYR A 196 -9.35 3.30 16.78
C TYR A 196 -9.03 4.18 15.59
N THR A 197 -8.39 5.33 15.85
CA THR A 197 -7.89 6.27 14.83
C THR A 197 -6.37 6.39 14.93
N PRO A 198 -5.65 6.67 13.82
CA PRO A 198 -4.22 6.88 13.87
C PRO A 198 -3.87 8.07 14.78
N CYS A 199 -2.93 7.88 15.70
CA CYS A 199 -2.48 8.93 16.60
C CYS A 199 -1.21 9.66 16.12
N ARG A 200 -0.56 9.14 15.08
CA ARG A 200 0.64 9.76 14.49
C ARG A 200 0.26 10.64 13.31
N LYS A 201 1.06 11.67 13.03
CA LYS A 201 0.89 12.54 11.85
C LYS A 201 0.85 11.73 10.58
N HIS A 202 -0.09 12.04 9.72
CA HIS A 202 -0.30 11.37 8.45
C HIS A 202 -0.98 12.32 7.45
N THR A 203 -0.97 11.98 6.20
CA THR A 203 -1.67 12.68 5.11
C THR A 203 -1.66 14.21 5.28
N SER A 204 -2.81 14.86 5.53
CA SER A 204 -2.90 16.33 5.65
C SER A 204 -1.99 16.95 6.71
N ASP A 205 -1.57 16.18 7.71
CA ASP A 205 -0.75 16.63 8.84
C ASP A 205 0.73 16.25 8.69
N SER A 206 1.08 15.59 7.57
CA SER A 206 2.45 15.20 7.25
C SER A 206 3.30 16.42 6.86
N GLU A 207 4.58 16.37 7.22
CA GLU A 207 5.58 17.37 6.85
C GLU A 207 6.31 17.08 5.52
N PHE A 208 6.09 15.89 4.92
CA PHE A 208 6.76 15.48 3.69
C PHE A 208 6.01 15.98 2.46
N ILE A 209 6.49 17.02 1.82
CA ILE A 209 5.91 17.60 0.62
C ILE A 209 6.71 17.14 -0.59
N LEU A 210 6.02 16.44 -1.51
CA LEU A 210 6.60 16.06 -2.80
C LEU A 210 6.48 17.20 -3.82
N ARG A 211 7.50 17.30 -4.68
CA ARG A 211 7.50 18.14 -5.89
C ARG A 211 7.72 17.25 -7.11
N GLU A 212 7.29 17.68 -8.28
CA GLU A 212 7.39 16.88 -9.52
C GLU A 212 8.82 16.44 -9.84
N GLU A 213 9.81 17.26 -9.49
CA GLU A 213 11.24 17.06 -9.78
C GLU A 213 11.99 16.30 -8.66
N VAL A 214 11.25 15.78 -7.66
CA VAL A 214 11.89 15.10 -6.52
C VAL A 214 12.48 13.76 -6.95
N GLU A 215 13.79 13.63 -6.81
CA GLU A 215 14.50 12.35 -6.78
C GLU A 215 14.69 11.94 -5.32
N LEU A 216 14.14 10.78 -4.94
CA LEU A 216 14.35 10.23 -3.61
C LEU A 216 15.78 9.70 -3.47
N PRO A 217 16.46 9.93 -2.32
CA PRO A 217 17.79 9.44 -2.09
C PRO A 217 17.84 7.91 -2.09
N GLN A 218 18.92 7.35 -2.59
CA GLN A 218 19.16 5.92 -2.48
C GLN A 218 19.48 5.58 -1.02
N VAL A 219 18.60 4.85 -0.35
CA VAL A 219 18.76 4.38 1.03
C VAL A 219 18.98 2.87 1.04
N GLY A 220 20.10 2.42 1.61
CA GLY A 220 20.37 1.00 1.81
C GLY A 220 19.68 0.49 3.07
N ILE A 221 19.18 -0.74 3.02
CA ILE A 221 18.58 -1.42 4.19
C ILE A 221 19.36 -2.71 4.43
N VAL A 222 19.84 -2.91 5.66
CA VAL A 222 20.57 -4.11 6.07
C VAL A 222 19.96 -4.66 7.36
N ASN A 223 19.32 -5.80 7.27
CA ASN A 223 18.86 -6.55 8.44
C ASN A 223 19.98 -7.45 8.95
N LEU A 224 20.33 -7.34 10.23
CA LEU A 224 21.35 -8.17 10.84
C LEU A 224 20.88 -9.60 11.05
N TYR A 225 21.81 -10.55 10.87
CA TYR A 225 21.61 -11.97 11.17
C TYR A 225 22.84 -12.56 11.85
N GLY A 226 22.68 -13.71 12.52
CA GLY A 226 23.80 -14.37 13.22
C GLY A 226 24.91 -14.78 12.24
N GLY A 227 26.16 -14.39 12.56
CA GLY A 227 27.32 -14.68 11.70
C GLY A 227 27.47 -13.77 10.47
N MET A 228 26.74 -12.67 10.38
CA MET A 228 26.83 -11.72 9.27
C MET A 228 28.25 -11.14 9.14
N ASP A 229 28.78 -11.12 7.91
CA ASP A 229 30.00 -10.37 7.58
C ASP A 229 29.71 -8.87 7.61
N THR A 230 30.42 -8.14 8.47
CA THR A 230 30.23 -6.70 8.65
C THR A 230 30.69 -5.85 7.44
N GLU A 231 31.46 -6.41 6.50
CA GLU A 231 31.80 -5.73 5.24
C GLU A 231 30.60 -5.42 4.38
N ILE A 232 29.49 -6.20 4.50
CA ILE A 232 28.22 -5.94 3.83
C ILE A 232 27.72 -4.52 4.12
N LEU A 233 27.86 -4.05 5.37
CA LEU A 233 27.47 -2.68 5.75
C LEU A 233 28.26 -1.62 4.97
N THR A 234 29.57 -1.82 4.80
CA THR A 234 30.42 -0.93 4.03
C THR A 234 30.06 -0.95 2.54
N MET A 235 29.82 -2.14 2.00
CA MET A 235 29.43 -2.31 0.59
C MET A 235 28.11 -1.61 0.27
N VAL A 236 27.11 -1.79 1.12
CA VAL A 236 25.80 -1.14 0.95
C VAL A 236 25.95 0.37 1.12
N ALA A 237 26.64 0.83 2.17
CA ALA A 237 26.84 2.24 2.44
C ALA A 237 27.58 2.96 1.30
N SER A 238 28.54 2.30 0.63
CA SER A 238 29.30 2.91 -0.48
C SER A 238 28.46 3.22 -1.72
N ARG A 239 27.25 2.64 -1.81
CA ARG A 239 26.30 2.82 -2.93
C ARG A 239 25.03 3.55 -2.50
N SER A 240 24.99 4.07 -1.27
CA SER A 240 23.80 4.67 -0.67
C SER A 240 24.07 6.07 -0.15
N GLN A 241 23.03 6.89 -0.11
CA GLN A 241 23.06 8.23 0.50
C GLN A 241 22.60 8.19 1.97
N GLY A 242 22.00 7.07 2.40
CA GLY A 242 21.61 6.78 3.77
C GLY A 242 21.61 5.27 4.02
N LEU A 243 21.67 4.85 5.28
CA LEU A 243 21.69 3.44 5.67
C LEU A 243 20.70 3.20 6.83
N ILE A 244 19.85 2.21 6.66
CA ILE A 244 19.01 1.68 7.74
C ILE A 244 19.56 0.32 8.17
N VAL A 245 19.74 0.13 9.48
CA VAL A 245 20.24 -1.12 10.04
C VAL A 245 19.19 -1.72 10.98
N GLY A 246 18.59 -2.82 10.57
CA GLY A 246 17.69 -3.62 11.41
C GLY A 246 18.50 -4.42 12.44
N GLY A 247 18.50 -3.98 13.70
CA GLY A 247 19.19 -4.65 14.81
C GLY A 247 18.39 -5.83 15.37
N PHE A 248 19.01 -6.59 16.30
CA PHE A 248 18.32 -7.66 17.03
C PHE A 248 17.43 -7.09 18.15
N GLY A 249 16.28 -7.72 18.39
CA GLY A 249 15.37 -7.33 19.47
C GLY A 249 15.08 -5.82 19.49
N HIS A 250 15.47 -5.13 20.55
CA HIS A 250 15.33 -3.67 20.69
C HIS A 250 16.45 -2.87 20.01
N GLY A 251 16.92 -3.30 18.85
CA GLY A 251 17.99 -2.61 18.13
C GLY A 251 19.39 -2.96 18.67
N THR A 252 19.55 -4.12 19.30
CA THR A 252 20.86 -4.60 19.79
C THR A 252 21.79 -4.85 18.61
N LEU A 253 23.00 -4.28 18.69
CA LEU A 253 24.06 -4.43 17.69
C LEU A 253 25.26 -5.17 18.28
N PRO A 254 25.82 -6.18 17.61
CA PRO A 254 27.10 -6.78 17.95
C PRO A 254 28.26 -5.74 17.94
N GLN A 255 29.31 -5.98 18.75
CA GLN A 255 30.43 -5.04 18.85
C GLN A 255 31.08 -4.76 17.48
N ALA A 256 31.30 -5.80 16.68
CA ALA A 256 31.88 -5.66 15.34
C ALA A 256 31.03 -4.77 14.41
N VAL A 257 29.68 -4.87 14.49
CA VAL A 257 28.76 -4.02 13.76
C VAL A 257 28.86 -2.58 14.23
N ARG A 258 28.86 -2.32 15.56
CA ARG A 258 29.05 -0.98 16.12
C ARG A 258 30.35 -0.33 15.66
N ASP A 259 31.45 -1.08 15.66
CA ASP A 259 32.76 -0.56 15.24
C ASP A 259 32.82 -0.30 13.74
N ARG A 260 32.11 -1.10 12.93
CA ARG A 260 31.96 -0.86 11.49
C ARG A 260 31.13 0.41 11.22
N LEU A 261 29.97 0.54 11.87
CA LEU A 261 29.09 1.70 11.71
C LEU A 261 29.76 3.03 12.08
N LYS A 262 30.67 3.07 13.06
CA LYS A 262 31.45 4.27 13.38
C LYS A 262 32.29 4.78 12.21
N LYS A 263 32.69 3.91 11.29
CA LYS A 263 33.53 4.25 10.12
C LYS A 263 32.69 4.71 8.91
N ILE A 264 31.38 4.45 8.93
CA ILE A 264 30.48 4.86 7.87
C ILE A 264 30.05 6.31 8.13
N THR A 265 30.19 7.19 7.14
CA THR A 265 29.96 8.64 7.28
C THR A 265 28.59 9.11 6.81
N ILE A 266 27.89 8.33 5.98
CA ILE A 266 26.54 8.70 5.56
C ILE A 266 25.55 8.64 6.72
N PRO A 267 24.39 9.36 6.65
CA PRO A 267 23.30 9.24 7.62
C PRO A 267 22.89 7.78 7.82
N LYS A 268 22.63 7.40 9.08
CA LYS A 268 22.26 6.03 9.45
C LYS A 268 21.29 5.98 10.63
N VAL A 269 20.34 5.07 10.57
CA VAL A 269 19.32 4.80 11.59
C VAL A 269 19.32 3.32 11.96
#